data_445c2f3a6f4990f0be399e7aeda567f5
#
_entry.id   445c2f3a6f4990f0be399e7aeda567f5
#
_cell.length_a   1.000
_cell.length_b   1.000
_cell.length_c   1.000
_cell.angle_alpha   90.00
_cell.angle_beta   90.00
_cell.angle_gamma   90.00
#
_symmetry.space_group_name_H-M   'P 1'
#
loop_
_entity.id
_entity.type
_entity.pdbx_description
1 polymer ?
#
loop_
_entity_poly.entity_id
_entity_poly.type
_entity_poly.pdbx_seq_one_letter_code
_entity_poly.pdbx_strand_id
1 'polypeptide(L)'
;MIKGIIFDMDGVLVDSEKQSNLGWLKAAAEAGVQMPMALIDCFKGAPASLSCQFFDNYYKGQLDYYKLREKRTEHVLKIRDIEGIGIKKGLKELLDFIKASGLKCAVATSTRRESAFKTLHVIGAWDYLDAVVFGDEVDHGKPEPDIFLKAAEMIGIEPDSCIVVEDSINGIKAGHAAGMHVVHIPDTIAVNDQIRALCDFVGQDLTDLIGIVAYYNETDGDGQNIDKASQNIDKAGQNIDKASFIDLFELEGKTYIRRDLTMSQLYVDRVRVRDFFKTYTDKYDSKDPKIKLKIDHTYRVAALCERLATLSGVCAYDREIAWLLGMLHDVGRFEQVRRFGTFADEESVDHAELAADLLFKDGLIYDFIGDCAKCFSRAEKPKILNELEIVELAIRQHNKFNLPDGLNERELAFCNLLRDADKLDIFKVVCDTPIEDIYKTSQEEYEKSTISPEVLEDFFKHNTVLRSLKKTAIDHLVGHISLVFGLAYAGSRQILKEQGYLGQMLEFESQNPETRESLKKIKHDVEAYLME
;
A
#
# COMPACT_ATOMS: atom_id res chain seq x y z
N MET A 1 -8.53 22.07 22.20
CA MET A 1 -7.25 21.50 22.77
C MET A 1 -7.53 20.11 23.32
N ILE A 2 -6.77 19.11 22.91
CA ILE A 2 -6.89 17.72 23.39
C ILE A 2 -6.36 17.58 24.81
N LYS A 3 -7.16 16.93 25.65
CA LYS A 3 -6.87 16.69 27.08
C LYS A 3 -6.96 15.22 27.47
N GLY A 4 -7.65 14.39 26.66
CA GLY A 4 -7.83 12.96 26.91
C GLY A 4 -7.68 12.12 25.65
N ILE A 5 -7.17 10.87 25.82
CA ILE A 5 -7.11 9.87 24.76
C ILE A 5 -7.79 8.60 25.28
N ILE A 6 -8.75 8.09 24.52
CA ILE A 6 -9.53 6.90 24.86
C ILE A 6 -9.27 5.85 23.79
N PHE A 7 -8.69 4.73 24.17
CA PHE A 7 -8.32 3.65 23.27
C PHE A 7 -9.37 2.54 23.26
N ASP A 8 -9.68 1.99 22.09
CA ASP A 8 -10.05 0.58 22.07
C ASP A 8 -8.84 -0.29 22.45
N MET A 9 -9.07 -1.54 22.78
CA MET A 9 -8.03 -2.45 23.18
C MET A 9 -7.61 -3.40 22.05
N ASP A 10 -8.55 -4.19 21.55
CA ASP A 10 -8.31 -5.24 20.58
C ASP A 10 -8.13 -4.64 19.18
N GLY A 11 -6.97 -4.87 18.53
CA GLY A 11 -6.63 -4.25 17.24
C GLY A 11 -5.98 -2.86 17.36
N VAL A 12 -6.07 -2.20 18.53
CA VAL A 12 -5.48 -0.88 18.79
C VAL A 12 -4.25 -0.97 19.70
N LEU A 13 -4.37 -1.56 20.89
CA LEU A 13 -3.25 -1.74 21.83
C LEU A 13 -2.58 -3.10 21.64
N VAL A 14 -3.37 -4.12 21.28
CA VAL A 14 -2.93 -5.50 21.05
C VAL A 14 -3.19 -5.97 19.63
N ASP A 15 -2.23 -6.68 19.05
CA ASP A 15 -2.35 -7.36 17.74
C ASP A 15 -3.07 -8.71 17.96
N SER A 16 -4.35 -8.64 18.30
CA SER A 16 -5.15 -9.83 18.66
C SER A 16 -5.78 -10.52 17.45
N GLU A 17 -5.94 -9.82 16.34
CA GLU A 17 -6.67 -10.31 15.17
C GLU A 17 -5.97 -11.49 14.47
N LYS A 18 -4.65 -11.44 14.31
CA LYS A 18 -3.90 -12.58 13.73
C LYS A 18 -4.09 -13.86 14.53
N GLN A 19 -4.03 -13.76 15.86
CA GLN A 19 -4.24 -14.89 16.75
C GLN A 19 -5.68 -15.37 16.73
N SER A 20 -6.65 -14.44 16.63
CA SER A 20 -8.06 -14.72 16.45
C SER A 20 -8.33 -15.48 15.16
N ASN A 21 -7.80 -15.00 14.04
CA ASN A 21 -7.95 -15.63 12.74
C ASN A 21 -7.38 -17.06 12.73
N LEU A 22 -6.18 -17.25 13.30
CA LEU A 22 -5.57 -18.56 13.43
C LEU A 22 -6.39 -19.49 14.33
N GLY A 23 -6.99 -18.95 15.39
CA GLY A 23 -7.91 -19.69 16.26
C GLY A 23 -9.13 -20.20 15.50
N TRP A 24 -9.76 -19.38 14.65
CA TRP A 24 -10.89 -19.79 13.80
C TRP A 24 -10.49 -20.89 12.81
N LEU A 25 -9.34 -20.74 12.14
CA LEU A 25 -8.85 -21.73 11.19
C LEU A 25 -8.58 -23.08 11.86
N LYS A 26 -7.98 -23.07 13.06
CA LYS A 26 -7.72 -24.30 13.83
C LYS A 26 -9.01 -24.97 14.31
N ALA A 27 -9.97 -24.18 14.82
CA ALA A 27 -11.27 -24.70 15.24
C ALA A 27 -12.06 -25.31 14.07
N ALA A 28 -12.04 -24.68 12.91
CA ALA A 28 -12.67 -25.20 11.70
C ALA A 28 -12.01 -26.51 11.23
N ALA A 29 -10.67 -26.58 11.26
CA ALA A 29 -9.92 -27.79 10.91
C ALA A 29 -10.24 -28.96 11.86
N GLU A 30 -10.38 -28.73 13.17
CA GLU A 30 -10.85 -29.74 14.14
C GLU A 30 -12.27 -30.23 13.85
N ALA A 31 -13.14 -29.34 13.36
CA ALA A 31 -14.50 -29.68 12.95
C ALA A 31 -14.58 -30.35 11.56
N GLY A 32 -13.43 -30.56 10.88
CA GLY A 32 -13.34 -31.17 9.57
C GLY A 32 -13.85 -30.31 8.42
N VAL A 33 -13.89 -28.99 8.61
CA VAL A 33 -14.35 -28.02 7.60
C VAL A 33 -13.29 -26.97 7.27
N GLN A 34 -13.40 -26.38 6.10
CA GLN A 34 -12.61 -25.21 5.73
C GLN A 34 -13.41 -23.94 6.04
N MET A 35 -12.76 -22.97 6.68
CA MET A 35 -13.33 -21.64 6.93
C MET A 35 -12.58 -20.59 6.09
N PRO A 36 -13.23 -19.95 5.12
CA PRO A 36 -12.58 -18.93 4.31
C PRO A 36 -12.34 -17.65 5.13
N MET A 37 -11.25 -16.94 4.86
CA MET A 37 -10.93 -15.68 5.52
C MET A 37 -12.06 -14.66 5.36
N ALA A 38 -12.71 -14.60 4.20
CA ALA A 38 -13.85 -13.72 3.96
C ALA A 38 -15.01 -13.91 4.96
N LEU A 39 -15.24 -15.15 5.44
CA LEU A 39 -16.23 -15.41 6.49
C LEU A 39 -15.73 -14.93 7.86
N ILE A 40 -14.45 -15.12 8.17
CA ILE A 40 -13.83 -14.63 9.39
C ILE A 40 -13.88 -13.10 9.42
N ASP A 41 -13.63 -12.44 8.29
CA ASP A 41 -13.69 -10.99 8.16
C ASP A 41 -15.10 -10.43 8.44
N CYS A 42 -16.16 -11.16 8.12
CA CYS A 42 -17.53 -10.79 8.48
C CYS A 42 -17.79 -10.80 10.01
N PHE A 43 -16.96 -11.48 10.78
CA PHE A 43 -17.12 -11.53 12.26
C PHE A 43 -16.46 -10.34 12.95
N LYS A 44 -15.53 -9.64 12.29
CA LYS A 44 -14.78 -8.51 12.86
C LYS A 44 -15.71 -7.35 13.16
N GLY A 45 -15.67 -6.88 14.41
CA GLY A 45 -16.54 -5.80 14.87
C GLY A 45 -18.06 -6.11 14.86
N ALA A 46 -18.46 -7.34 14.52
CA ALA A 46 -19.86 -7.75 14.51
C ALA A 46 -20.27 -8.35 15.87
N PRO A 47 -21.47 -8.04 16.37
CA PRO A 47 -22.04 -8.75 17.52
C PRO A 47 -22.14 -10.26 17.27
N ALA A 48 -22.03 -11.06 18.32
CA ALA A 48 -22.06 -12.53 18.20
C ALA A 48 -23.31 -13.07 17.49
N SER A 49 -24.45 -12.41 17.67
CA SER A 49 -25.71 -12.78 16.98
C SER A 49 -25.64 -12.58 15.47
N LEU A 50 -25.01 -11.50 15.01
CA LEU A 50 -24.82 -11.22 13.59
C LEU A 50 -23.75 -12.14 12.98
N SER A 51 -22.65 -12.37 13.70
CA SER A 51 -21.63 -13.34 13.30
C SER A 51 -22.20 -14.75 13.15
N CYS A 52 -23.11 -15.15 14.06
CA CYS A 52 -23.85 -16.40 13.97
C CYS A 52 -24.70 -16.48 12.70
N GLN A 53 -25.39 -15.41 12.32
CA GLN A 53 -26.18 -15.36 11.08
C GLN A 53 -25.30 -15.54 9.84
N PHE A 54 -24.13 -14.86 9.76
CA PHE A 54 -23.18 -15.04 8.65
C PHE A 54 -22.69 -16.49 8.59
N PHE A 55 -22.37 -17.06 9.73
CA PHE A 55 -21.91 -18.44 9.86
C PHE A 55 -22.97 -19.46 9.41
N ASP A 56 -24.20 -19.31 9.90
CA ASP A 56 -25.32 -20.20 9.57
C ASP A 56 -25.70 -20.10 8.08
N ASN A 57 -25.65 -18.89 7.51
CA ASN A 57 -25.86 -18.69 6.08
C ASN A 57 -24.79 -19.41 5.23
N TYR A 58 -23.52 -19.41 5.67
CA TYR A 58 -22.43 -20.06 4.97
C TYR A 58 -22.50 -21.58 5.10
N TYR A 59 -22.60 -22.10 6.33
CA TYR A 59 -22.62 -23.55 6.60
C TYR A 59 -24.03 -24.16 6.58
N LYS A 60 -25.07 -23.37 6.28
CA LYS A 60 -26.48 -23.82 6.17
C LYS A 60 -26.97 -24.58 7.39
N GLY A 61 -26.58 -24.18 8.58
CA GLY A 61 -26.95 -24.78 9.86
C GLY A 61 -26.30 -26.17 10.13
N GLN A 62 -25.30 -26.59 9.34
CA GLN A 62 -24.60 -27.86 9.52
C GLN A 62 -23.63 -27.86 10.73
N LEU A 63 -23.27 -26.72 11.21
CA LEU A 63 -22.33 -26.51 12.33
C LEU A 63 -22.92 -25.54 13.35
N ASP A 64 -22.56 -25.76 14.61
CA ASP A 64 -22.93 -24.87 15.72
C ASP A 64 -21.88 -23.76 15.87
N TYR A 65 -22.27 -22.52 15.57
CA TYR A 65 -21.40 -21.34 15.68
C TYR A 65 -20.83 -21.17 17.10
N TYR A 66 -21.64 -21.32 18.14
CA TYR A 66 -21.19 -21.06 19.50
C TYR A 66 -20.19 -22.09 19.99
N LYS A 67 -20.38 -23.37 19.63
CA LYS A 67 -19.40 -24.42 19.92
C LYS A 67 -18.09 -24.18 19.18
N LEU A 68 -18.14 -23.77 17.91
CA LEU A 68 -16.93 -23.50 17.15
C LEU A 68 -16.21 -22.27 17.71
N ARG A 69 -16.96 -21.23 18.13
CA ARG A 69 -16.41 -20.03 18.79
C ARG A 69 -15.74 -20.36 20.12
N GLU A 70 -16.27 -21.30 20.90
CA GLU A 70 -15.64 -21.82 22.12
C GLU A 70 -14.29 -22.48 21.79
N LYS A 71 -14.27 -23.37 20.80
CA LYS A 71 -13.03 -24.01 20.30
C LYS A 71 -12.02 -23.00 19.79
N ARG A 72 -12.45 -22.00 19.04
CA ARG A 72 -11.60 -20.88 18.62
C ARG A 72 -10.97 -20.21 19.82
N THR A 73 -11.72 -19.96 20.88
CA THR A 73 -11.20 -19.31 22.08
C THR A 73 -10.15 -20.17 22.78
N GLU A 74 -10.37 -21.49 22.90
CA GLU A 74 -9.36 -22.42 23.40
C GLU A 74 -8.04 -22.37 22.61
N HIS A 75 -8.13 -22.31 21.27
CA HIS A 75 -6.95 -22.21 20.40
C HIS A 75 -6.22 -20.88 20.59
N VAL A 76 -6.95 -19.77 20.65
CA VAL A 76 -6.35 -18.46 20.90
C VAL A 76 -5.60 -18.42 22.23
N LEU A 77 -6.18 -18.96 23.31
CA LEU A 77 -5.50 -19.04 24.61
C LEU A 77 -4.21 -19.86 24.52
N LYS A 78 -4.25 -21.03 23.86
CA LYS A 78 -3.04 -21.84 23.65
C LYS A 78 -1.96 -21.13 22.83
N ILE A 79 -2.36 -20.34 21.82
CA ILE A 79 -1.43 -19.54 21.02
C ILE A 79 -0.80 -18.46 21.89
N ARG A 80 -1.61 -17.76 22.70
CA ARG A 80 -1.13 -16.72 23.63
C ARG A 80 -0.22 -17.26 24.73
N ASP A 81 -0.45 -18.48 25.20
CA ASP A 81 0.42 -19.15 26.17
C ASP A 81 1.81 -19.44 25.59
N ILE A 82 1.92 -19.69 24.29
CA ILE A 82 3.18 -20.03 23.62
C ILE A 82 3.88 -18.78 23.07
N GLU A 83 3.15 -17.90 22.40
CA GLU A 83 3.69 -16.77 21.64
C GLU A 83 3.60 -15.44 22.41
N GLY A 84 2.84 -15.41 23.51
CA GLY A 84 2.48 -14.18 24.21
C GLY A 84 1.35 -13.40 23.52
N ILE A 85 1.08 -12.21 24.04
CA ILE A 85 0.11 -11.26 23.45
C ILE A 85 0.89 -10.27 22.57
N GLY A 86 0.56 -10.19 21.30
CA GLY A 86 1.15 -9.21 20.38
C GLY A 86 0.81 -7.78 20.82
N ILE A 87 1.82 -6.90 20.89
CA ILE A 87 1.66 -5.48 21.23
C ILE A 87 1.74 -4.67 19.95
N LYS A 88 0.84 -3.71 19.79
CA LYS A 88 0.85 -2.81 18.62
C LYS A 88 2.08 -1.90 18.68
N LYS A 89 2.63 -1.63 17.49
CA LYS A 89 3.82 -0.79 17.34
C LYS A 89 3.58 0.62 17.87
N GLY A 90 4.51 1.14 18.65
CA GLY A 90 4.45 2.49 19.21
C GLY A 90 3.67 2.60 20.53
N LEU A 91 3.15 1.49 21.10
CA LEU A 91 2.37 1.54 22.34
C LEU A 91 3.16 2.17 23.49
N LYS A 92 4.38 1.70 23.73
CA LYS A 92 5.20 2.17 24.85
C LYS A 92 5.56 3.65 24.70
N GLU A 93 5.99 4.04 23.52
CA GLU A 93 6.37 5.41 23.19
C GLU A 93 5.20 6.38 23.37
N LEU A 94 4.00 5.97 22.92
CA LEU A 94 2.79 6.78 23.07
C LEU A 94 2.37 6.90 24.54
N LEU A 95 2.38 5.81 25.31
CA LEU A 95 2.01 5.85 26.73
C LEU A 95 2.98 6.71 27.55
N ASP A 96 4.29 6.63 27.26
CA ASP A 96 5.28 7.50 27.89
C ASP A 96 5.06 8.98 27.53
N PHE A 97 4.72 9.29 26.28
CA PHE A 97 4.37 10.64 25.85
C PHE A 97 3.11 11.15 26.58
N ILE A 98 2.04 10.36 26.63
CA ILE A 98 0.79 10.72 27.33
C ILE A 98 1.08 11.09 28.79
N LYS A 99 1.84 10.26 29.49
CA LYS A 99 2.25 10.49 30.86
C LYS A 99 3.10 11.77 31.03
N ALA A 100 4.06 11.97 30.15
CA ALA A 100 4.94 13.15 30.19
C ALA A 100 4.18 14.47 29.86
N SER A 101 3.18 14.39 29.01
CA SER A 101 2.36 15.55 28.59
C SER A 101 1.21 15.87 29.56
N GLY A 102 0.99 15.03 30.58
CA GLY A 102 -0.11 15.21 31.54
C GLY A 102 -1.51 14.99 30.95
N LEU A 103 -1.59 14.33 29.80
CA LEU A 103 -2.86 13.94 29.18
C LEU A 103 -3.52 12.82 29.98
N LYS A 104 -4.85 12.81 30.00
CA LYS A 104 -5.62 11.70 30.58
C LYS A 104 -5.74 10.55 29.58
N CYS A 105 -5.72 9.33 30.10
CA CYS A 105 -5.71 8.12 29.28
C CYS A 105 -6.74 7.10 29.79
N ALA A 106 -7.59 6.61 28.90
CA ALA A 106 -8.55 5.57 29.21
C ALA A 106 -8.59 4.47 28.14
N VAL A 107 -9.11 3.31 28.53
CA VAL A 107 -9.47 2.22 27.60
C VAL A 107 -10.97 2.00 27.65
N ALA A 108 -11.60 1.85 26.48
CA ALA A 108 -13.02 1.54 26.30
C ALA A 108 -13.14 0.33 25.34
N THR A 109 -13.27 -0.86 25.89
CA THR A 109 -13.23 -2.12 25.15
C THR A 109 -14.54 -2.91 25.24
N SER A 110 -14.94 -3.55 24.12
CA SER A 110 -16.05 -4.51 24.11
C SER A 110 -15.72 -5.85 24.79
N THR A 111 -14.45 -6.04 25.17
CA THR A 111 -14.00 -7.23 25.89
C THR A 111 -14.42 -7.18 27.35
N ARG A 112 -14.83 -8.35 27.89
CA ARG A 112 -15.27 -8.46 29.28
C ARG A 112 -14.13 -8.16 30.26
N ARG A 113 -14.49 -7.61 31.42
CA ARG A 113 -13.56 -7.18 32.49
C ARG A 113 -12.43 -8.15 32.76
N GLU A 114 -12.73 -9.42 33.04
CA GLU A 114 -11.71 -10.40 33.44
C GLU A 114 -10.61 -10.59 32.38
N SER A 115 -11.00 -10.66 31.11
CA SER A 115 -10.07 -10.86 29.99
C SER A 115 -9.28 -9.60 29.68
N ALA A 116 -9.96 -8.45 29.64
CA ALA A 116 -9.32 -7.16 29.35
C ALA A 116 -8.33 -6.78 30.46
N PHE A 117 -8.71 -6.97 31.73
CA PHE A 117 -7.83 -6.71 32.88
C PHE A 117 -6.50 -7.49 32.75
N LYS A 118 -6.56 -8.80 32.48
CA LYS A 118 -5.37 -9.62 32.28
C LYS A 118 -4.52 -9.11 31.12
N THR A 119 -5.16 -8.79 30.00
CA THR A 119 -4.47 -8.31 28.79
C THR A 119 -3.73 -7.00 29.07
N LEU A 120 -4.38 -6.00 29.64
CA LEU A 120 -3.79 -4.68 29.95
C LEU A 120 -2.61 -4.75 30.92
N HIS A 121 -2.65 -5.68 31.89
CA HIS A 121 -1.51 -5.93 32.76
C HIS A 121 -0.33 -6.59 32.04
N VAL A 122 -0.60 -7.60 31.21
CA VAL A 122 0.44 -8.32 30.46
C VAL A 122 1.18 -7.41 29.50
N ILE A 123 0.47 -6.48 28.81
CA ILE A 123 1.10 -5.53 27.89
C ILE A 123 1.71 -4.30 28.59
N GLY A 124 1.61 -4.20 29.92
CA GLY A 124 2.16 -3.10 30.71
C GLY A 124 1.45 -1.75 30.53
N ALA A 125 0.23 -1.75 29.99
CA ALA A 125 -0.54 -0.52 29.79
C ALA A 125 -1.28 -0.06 31.06
N TRP A 126 -1.60 -0.99 31.97
CA TRP A 126 -2.48 -0.75 33.13
C TRP A 126 -2.06 0.46 33.98
N ASP A 127 -0.76 0.60 34.27
CA ASP A 127 -0.22 1.65 35.15
C ASP A 127 -0.22 3.06 34.52
N TYR A 128 -0.59 3.14 33.25
CA TYR A 128 -0.72 4.41 32.51
C TYR A 128 -2.17 4.90 32.42
N LEU A 129 -3.15 4.03 32.74
CA LEU A 129 -4.56 4.33 32.52
C LEU A 129 -5.18 5.03 33.73
N ASP A 130 -5.90 6.14 33.49
CA ASP A 130 -6.73 6.82 34.48
C ASP A 130 -8.08 6.11 34.66
N ALA A 131 -8.60 5.45 33.62
CA ALA A 131 -9.85 4.69 33.64
C ALA A 131 -9.88 3.54 32.64
N VAL A 132 -10.71 2.54 32.90
CA VAL A 132 -11.04 1.46 31.96
C VAL A 132 -12.53 1.19 32.02
N VAL A 133 -13.19 1.17 30.86
CA VAL A 133 -14.60 0.77 30.71
C VAL A 133 -14.65 -0.53 29.93
N PHE A 134 -15.35 -1.53 30.47
CA PHE A 134 -15.44 -2.86 29.90
C PHE A 134 -16.82 -3.06 29.23
N GLY A 135 -16.88 -3.97 28.27
CA GLY A 135 -18.10 -4.20 27.49
C GLY A 135 -19.30 -4.72 28.27
N ASP A 136 -19.10 -5.23 29.48
CA ASP A 136 -20.14 -5.65 30.41
C ASP A 136 -20.58 -4.58 31.42
N GLU A 137 -20.14 -3.34 31.22
CA GLU A 137 -20.45 -2.19 32.07
C GLU A 137 -21.31 -1.13 31.39
N VAL A 138 -21.76 -1.35 30.17
CA VAL A 138 -22.62 -0.46 29.39
C VAL A 138 -23.85 -1.21 28.89
N ASP A 139 -24.97 -0.50 28.81
CA ASP A 139 -26.23 -1.09 28.34
C ASP A 139 -26.22 -1.31 26.82
N HIS A 140 -25.59 -0.39 26.10
CA HIS A 140 -25.45 -0.46 24.63
C HIS A 140 -23.97 -0.47 24.25
N GLY A 141 -23.57 -1.52 23.53
CA GLY A 141 -22.22 -1.64 22.99
C GLY A 141 -22.04 -0.88 21.67
N LYS A 142 -20.78 -0.73 21.20
CA LYS A 142 -20.47 -0.14 19.90
C LYS A 142 -21.36 -0.76 18.80
N PRO A 143 -22.01 0.01 17.92
CA PRO A 143 -21.69 1.39 17.52
C PRO A 143 -22.33 2.50 18.37
N GLU A 144 -23.06 2.20 19.45
CA GLU A 144 -23.60 3.23 20.34
C GLU A 144 -22.48 3.90 21.14
N PRO A 145 -22.59 5.21 21.48
CA PRO A 145 -21.50 6.00 22.05
C PRO A 145 -21.23 5.74 23.54
N ASP A 146 -22.11 4.97 24.21
CA ASP A 146 -22.18 4.83 25.67
C ASP A 146 -20.83 4.55 26.32
N ILE A 147 -20.05 3.64 25.72
CA ILE A 147 -18.77 3.20 26.28
C ILE A 147 -17.72 4.31 26.25
N PHE A 148 -17.69 5.13 25.21
CA PHE A 148 -16.74 6.24 25.09
C PHE A 148 -17.17 7.43 25.95
N LEU A 149 -18.46 7.74 26.00
CA LEU A 149 -19.01 8.78 26.89
C LEU A 149 -18.72 8.45 28.35
N LYS A 150 -18.93 7.19 28.78
CA LYS A 150 -18.60 6.73 30.12
C LYS A 150 -17.10 6.84 30.42
N ALA A 151 -16.23 6.51 29.44
CA ALA A 151 -14.79 6.65 29.62
C ALA A 151 -14.37 8.11 29.80
N ALA A 152 -14.92 9.03 29.00
CA ALA A 152 -14.67 10.47 29.14
C ALA A 152 -15.14 11.02 30.49
N GLU A 153 -16.33 10.61 30.95
CA GLU A 153 -16.84 10.95 32.28
C GLU A 153 -15.90 10.49 33.40
N MET A 154 -15.41 9.23 33.32
CA MET A 154 -14.51 8.65 34.32
C MET A 154 -13.15 9.37 34.41
N ILE A 155 -12.63 9.89 33.30
CA ILE A 155 -11.39 10.68 33.29
C ILE A 155 -11.63 12.18 33.50
N GLY A 156 -12.89 12.62 33.57
CA GLY A 156 -13.30 14.01 33.83
C GLY A 156 -12.96 14.97 32.68
N ILE A 157 -13.04 14.51 31.42
CA ILE A 157 -12.76 15.31 30.23
C ILE A 157 -14.00 15.36 29.34
N GLU A 158 -14.31 16.56 28.83
CA GLU A 158 -15.41 16.73 27.88
C GLU A 158 -15.16 15.97 26.58
N PRO A 159 -16.19 15.38 25.95
CA PRO A 159 -16.04 14.57 24.75
C PRO A 159 -15.29 15.26 23.60
N ASP A 160 -15.55 16.55 23.36
CA ASP A 160 -14.91 17.37 22.31
C ASP A 160 -13.41 17.63 22.54
N SER A 161 -12.94 17.37 23.74
CA SER A 161 -11.51 17.45 24.13
C SER A 161 -10.85 16.06 24.20
N CYS A 162 -11.54 15.00 23.74
CA CYS A 162 -11.04 13.63 23.72
C CYS A 162 -10.75 13.16 22.29
N ILE A 163 -9.68 12.38 22.14
CA ILE A 163 -9.43 11.55 20.95
C ILE A 163 -9.83 10.11 21.26
N VAL A 164 -10.67 9.50 20.41
CA VAL A 164 -10.90 8.06 20.36
C VAL A 164 -9.96 7.43 19.35
N VAL A 165 -9.29 6.35 19.73
CA VAL A 165 -8.39 5.56 18.88
C VAL A 165 -9.01 4.19 18.64
N GLU A 166 -9.27 3.86 17.37
CA GLU A 166 -10.06 2.70 16.96
C GLU A 166 -9.57 2.05 15.66
N ASP A 167 -9.81 0.74 15.55
CA ASP A 167 -9.52 -0.04 14.34
C ASP A 167 -10.78 -0.54 13.62
N SER A 168 -11.94 -0.53 14.28
CA SER A 168 -13.19 -1.10 13.81
C SER A 168 -14.22 -0.05 13.38
N ILE A 169 -15.05 -0.39 12.37
CA ILE A 169 -16.10 0.53 11.89
C ILE A 169 -17.16 0.84 12.96
N ASN A 170 -17.47 -0.14 13.83
CA ASN A 170 -18.46 0.08 14.89
C ASN A 170 -17.90 0.98 15.99
N GLY A 171 -16.64 0.85 16.34
CA GLY A 171 -16.01 1.73 17.30
C GLY A 171 -15.79 3.14 16.77
N ILE A 172 -15.42 3.27 15.49
CA ILE A 172 -15.34 4.58 14.80
C ILE A 172 -16.70 5.29 14.85
N LYS A 173 -17.80 4.58 14.53
CA LYS A 173 -19.16 5.14 14.64
C LYS A 173 -19.49 5.58 16.05
N ALA A 174 -19.15 4.77 17.05
CA ALA A 174 -19.38 5.08 18.45
C ALA A 174 -18.60 6.34 18.90
N GLY A 175 -17.32 6.46 18.54
CA GLY A 175 -16.50 7.64 18.82
C GLY A 175 -17.04 8.91 18.16
N HIS A 176 -17.44 8.80 16.90
CA HIS A 176 -18.07 9.89 16.16
C HIS A 176 -19.42 10.31 16.78
N ALA A 177 -20.27 9.33 17.15
CA ALA A 177 -21.55 9.59 17.81
C ALA A 177 -21.37 10.18 19.20
N ALA A 178 -20.27 9.90 19.89
CA ALA A 178 -19.91 10.51 21.17
C ALA A 178 -19.47 11.98 21.03
N GLY A 179 -19.31 12.51 19.81
CA GLY A 179 -18.83 13.87 19.57
C GLY A 179 -17.34 14.06 19.84
N MET A 180 -16.57 12.97 19.80
CA MET A 180 -15.12 12.95 20.02
C MET A 180 -14.35 13.01 18.71
N HIS A 181 -13.10 13.43 18.76
CA HIS A 181 -12.17 13.29 17.65
C HIS A 181 -11.82 11.82 17.45
N VAL A 182 -11.93 11.33 16.22
CA VAL A 182 -11.71 9.90 15.94
C VAL A 182 -10.45 9.71 15.12
N VAL A 183 -9.51 8.92 15.65
CA VAL A 183 -8.29 8.47 14.96
C VAL A 183 -8.41 6.98 14.70
N HIS A 184 -8.34 6.61 13.43
CA HIS A 184 -8.31 5.22 13.02
C HIS A 184 -6.87 4.72 12.90
N ILE A 185 -6.53 3.66 13.62
CA ILE A 185 -5.27 2.91 13.44
C ILE A 185 -5.63 1.57 12.80
N PRO A 186 -5.34 1.37 11.50
CA PRO A 186 -5.72 0.14 10.80
C PRO A 186 -5.06 -1.10 11.42
N ASP A 187 -5.86 -2.15 11.62
CA ASP A 187 -5.36 -3.48 11.94
C ASP A 187 -5.58 -4.40 10.73
N THR A 188 -6.73 -5.06 10.67
CA THR A 188 -7.06 -6.02 9.60
C THR A 188 -8.14 -5.49 8.66
N ILE A 189 -8.85 -4.41 9.05
CA ILE A 189 -9.85 -3.75 8.22
C ILE A 189 -9.18 -2.67 7.40
N ALA A 190 -9.24 -2.81 6.09
CA ALA A 190 -8.72 -1.78 5.18
C ALA A 190 -9.53 -0.49 5.31
N VAL A 191 -8.83 0.63 5.24
CA VAL A 191 -9.45 1.96 5.28
C VAL A 191 -10.35 2.13 4.06
N ASN A 192 -11.64 2.34 4.29
CA ASN A 192 -12.65 2.58 3.26
C ASN A 192 -13.29 3.96 3.43
N ASP A 193 -14.15 4.36 2.49
CA ASP A 193 -14.78 5.68 2.49
C ASP A 193 -15.67 5.92 3.72
N GLN A 194 -16.29 4.86 4.25
CA GLN A 194 -17.08 4.97 5.46
C GLN A 194 -16.20 5.27 6.69
N ILE A 195 -15.05 4.62 6.80
CA ILE A 195 -14.05 4.89 7.84
C ILE A 195 -13.55 6.33 7.68
N ARG A 196 -13.12 6.70 6.46
CA ARG A 196 -12.62 8.06 6.18
C ARG A 196 -13.65 9.15 6.50
N ALA A 197 -14.93 8.89 6.22
CA ALA A 197 -16.01 9.84 6.46
C ALA A 197 -16.29 10.09 7.96
N LEU A 198 -15.87 9.21 8.85
CA LEU A 198 -16.16 9.26 10.28
C LEU A 198 -14.92 9.50 11.15
N CYS A 199 -13.72 9.43 10.56
CA CYS A 199 -12.46 9.67 11.29
C CYS A 199 -11.90 11.06 10.97
N ASP A 200 -11.29 11.71 11.96
CA ASP A 200 -10.54 12.94 11.76
C ASP A 200 -9.17 12.62 11.17
N PHE A 201 -8.55 11.52 11.60
CA PHE A 201 -7.25 11.05 11.11
C PHE A 201 -7.21 9.54 10.92
N VAL A 202 -6.31 9.11 10.03
CA VAL A 202 -5.91 7.71 9.85
C VAL A 202 -4.40 7.63 10.05
N GLY A 203 -3.96 6.99 11.13
CA GLY A 203 -2.53 6.76 11.42
C GLY A 203 -2.04 5.43 10.84
N GLN A 204 -0.74 5.22 10.85
CA GLN A 204 -0.09 3.96 10.46
C GLN A 204 0.20 3.07 11.68
N ASP A 205 0.61 3.69 12.78
CA ASP A 205 0.83 3.06 14.08
C ASP A 205 0.55 4.06 15.22
N LEU A 206 0.68 3.60 16.46
CA LEU A 206 0.35 4.41 17.63
C LEU A 206 1.27 5.62 17.83
N THR A 207 2.45 5.65 17.26
CA THR A 207 3.35 6.82 17.39
C THR A 207 2.80 8.04 16.65
N ASP A 208 1.95 7.85 15.66
CA ASP A 208 1.35 8.96 14.89
C ASP A 208 0.44 9.84 15.76
N LEU A 209 -0.14 9.29 16.83
CA LEU A 209 -0.95 10.07 17.77
C LEU A 209 -0.15 11.18 18.45
N ILE A 210 1.15 11.04 18.62
CA ILE A 210 2.00 12.11 19.21
C ILE A 210 1.92 13.37 18.35
N GLY A 211 2.06 13.21 17.03
CA GLY A 211 1.93 14.30 16.09
C GLY A 211 0.50 14.84 15.98
N ILE A 212 -0.51 13.96 16.01
CA ILE A 212 -1.92 14.37 15.95
C ILE A 212 -2.33 15.20 17.17
N VAL A 213 -1.87 14.82 18.37
CA VAL A 213 -2.12 15.61 19.60
C VAL A 213 -1.43 16.97 19.51
N ALA A 214 -0.19 17.03 19.03
CA ALA A 214 0.52 18.30 18.86
C ALA A 214 -0.23 19.21 17.89
N TYR A 215 -0.70 18.70 16.76
CA TYR A 215 -1.51 19.43 15.79
C TYR A 215 -2.76 20.07 16.43
N TYR A 216 -3.56 19.31 17.18
CA TYR A 216 -4.76 19.85 17.85
C TYR A 216 -4.44 20.89 18.93
N ASN A 217 -3.27 20.82 19.54
CA ASN A 217 -2.89 21.72 20.62
C ASN A 217 -2.19 22.99 20.12
N GLU A 218 -1.64 22.98 18.90
CA GLU A 218 -1.05 24.17 18.25
C GLU A 218 -2.08 24.96 17.44
N THR A 219 -3.11 24.28 16.89
CA THR A 219 -4.26 24.91 16.24
C THR A 219 -5.37 25.06 17.27
N ASP A 220 -5.85 26.26 17.53
CA ASP A 220 -6.94 26.55 18.52
C ASP A 220 -8.29 25.90 18.15
N GLY A 221 -8.32 24.63 17.70
CA GLY A 221 -9.50 23.81 17.43
C GLY A 221 -10.41 24.25 16.26
N ASP A 222 -10.42 25.53 15.91
CA ASP A 222 -11.33 26.14 14.93
C ASP A 222 -10.72 26.41 13.55
N GLY A 223 -9.53 25.89 13.26
CA GLY A 223 -8.94 26.01 11.93
C GLY A 223 -8.53 27.44 11.48
N GLN A 224 -8.63 28.44 12.35
CA GLN A 224 -8.34 29.83 11.99
C GLN A 224 -6.84 30.23 12.04
N ASN A 225 -5.93 29.34 12.47
CA ASN A 225 -4.49 29.60 12.53
C ASN A 225 -3.68 28.80 11.49
N ILE A 226 -4.33 28.31 10.44
CA ILE A 226 -3.67 27.63 9.30
C ILE A 226 -2.55 28.48 8.69
N ASP A 227 -2.71 29.82 8.65
CA ASP A 227 -1.73 30.72 8.08
C ASP A 227 -0.40 30.81 8.86
N LYS A 228 -0.38 30.56 10.17
CA LYS A 228 0.86 30.57 10.96
C LYS A 228 1.61 29.24 10.93
N ALA A 229 0.87 28.13 10.96
CA ALA A 229 1.46 26.80 10.78
C ALA A 229 2.00 26.64 9.35
N SER A 230 1.25 27.07 8.33
CA SER A 230 1.68 27.12 6.93
C SER A 230 2.94 27.98 6.73
N GLN A 231 3.06 29.12 7.41
CA GLN A 231 4.26 29.98 7.31
C GLN A 231 5.52 29.37 7.95
N ASN A 232 5.38 28.46 8.90
CA ASN A 232 6.52 27.70 9.45
C ASN A 232 6.87 26.49 8.58
N ILE A 233 5.90 25.92 7.87
CA ILE A 233 6.07 24.83 6.89
C ILE A 233 6.72 25.39 5.61
N ASP A 234 6.33 26.57 5.14
CA ASP A 234 6.91 27.27 3.97
C ASP A 234 8.41 27.62 4.13
N LYS A 235 8.93 27.58 5.35
CA LYS A 235 10.38 27.75 5.62
C LYS A 235 11.18 26.44 5.53
N ALA A 236 10.52 25.28 5.58
CA ALA A 236 11.16 23.96 5.54
C ALA A 236 10.99 23.23 4.19
N GLY A 237 10.09 23.65 3.32
CA GLY A 237 9.84 23.01 2.03
C GLY A 237 9.33 24.00 0.99
N GLN A 238 10.16 24.39 0.05
CA GLN A 238 9.73 25.14 -1.14
C GLN A 238 9.00 24.21 -2.10
N ASN A 239 7.77 24.62 -2.51
CA ASN A 239 6.92 24.10 -3.57
C ASN A 239 6.11 22.82 -3.27
N ILE A 240 4.97 23.01 -2.60
CA ILE A 240 3.81 22.15 -2.79
C ILE A 240 2.67 23.05 -3.30
N ASP A 241 2.19 22.74 -4.52
CA ASP A 241 1.14 23.50 -5.18
C ASP A 241 -0.21 23.27 -4.50
N LYS A 242 -0.99 24.37 -4.32
CA LYS A 242 -2.27 24.43 -3.59
C LYS A 242 -3.45 23.73 -4.27
N ALA A 243 -3.21 22.91 -5.31
CA ALA A 243 -4.26 22.28 -6.11
C ALA A 243 -4.58 20.82 -5.79
N SER A 244 -3.83 20.15 -4.92
CA SER A 244 -4.16 18.79 -4.47
C SER A 244 -5.03 18.85 -3.23
N PHE A 245 -6.27 18.39 -3.34
CA PHE A 245 -7.33 18.45 -2.33
C PHE A 245 -7.14 17.50 -1.14
N ILE A 246 -5.93 17.18 -0.77
CA ILE A 246 -5.61 16.49 0.48
C ILE A 246 -4.78 17.46 1.30
N ASP A 247 -5.36 18.02 2.37
CA ASP A 247 -4.58 18.72 3.37
C ASP A 247 -3.66 17.69 4.04
N LEU A 248 -2.47 17.54 3.45
CA LEU A 248 -1.37 16.82 4.06
C LEU A 248 -0.61 17.81 4.91
N PHE A 249 -0.33 17.45 6.15
CA PHE A 249 0.63 18.20 6.93
C PHE A 249 1.73 17.27 7.43
N GLU A 250 2.93 17.78 7.47
CA GLU A 250 4.09 17.08 7.99
C GLU A 250 4.41 17.60 9.40
N LEU A 251 4.54 16.68 10.34
CA LEU A 251 5.04 16.95 11.67
C LEU A 251 6.19 15.99 11.96
N GLU A 252 7.35 16.51 12.35
CA GLU A 252 8.55 15.70 12.64
C GLU A 252 8.95 14.71 11.52
N GLY A 253 8.75 15.07 10.25
CA GLY A 253 9.11 14.24 9.08
C GLY A 253 8.13 13.10 8.79
N LYS A 254 6.91 13.15 9.36
CA LYS A 254 5.82 12.23 9.03
C LYS A 254 4.65 12.98 8.42
N THR A 255 4.00 12.36 7.44
CA THR A 255 2.86 12.93 6.71
C THR A 255 1.54 12.45 7.30
N TYR A 256 0.62 13.35 7.59
CA TYR A 256 -0.72 13.10 8.13
C TYR A 256 -1.79 13.59 7.16
N ILE A 257 -2.95 12.94 7.17
CA ILE A 257 -4.10 13.26 6.31
C ILE A 257 -5.20 13.87 7.17
N ARG A 258 -5.64 15.09 6.82
CA ARG A 258 -6.78 15.75 7.46
C ARG A 258 -8.09 15.47 6.73
N ARG A 259 -9.19 15.38 7.49
CA ARG A 259 -10.51 14.94 7.03
C ARG A 259 -11.29 15.92 6.14
N ASP A 260 -10.96 17.17 5.95
CA ASP A 260 -11.77 18.17 5.21
C ASP A 260 -12.09 17.83 3.74
N LEU A 261 -12.15 16.53 3.43
CA LEU A 261 -12.28 16.03 2.09
C LEU A 261 -13.60 15.33 1.86
N THR A 262 -14.50 16.07 1.28
CA THR A 262 -15.70 15.61 0.58
C THR A 262 -15.34 14.87 -0.74
N MET A 263 -14.20 14.17 -0.81
CA MET A 263 -13.74 13.51 -2.05
C MET A 263 -13.80 12.00 -1.91
N SER A 264 -14.65 11.37 -2.69
CA SER A 264 -14.61 9.95 -2.95
C SER A 264 -13.32 9.61 -3.71
N GLN A 265 -12.46 8.83 -3.11
CA GLN A 265 -11.21 8.33 -3.68
C GLN A 265 -11.41 6.91 -4.19
N LEU A 266 -10.62 6.50 -5.20
CA LEU A 266 -10.60 5.13 -5.67
C LEU A 266 -10.05 4.21 -4.56
N TYR A 267 -10.86 3.33 -4.01
CA TYR A 267 -10.42 2.36 -3.02
C TYR A 267 -9.70 1.18 -3.68
N VAL A 268 -8.47 0.90 -3.25
CA VAL A 268 -7.66 -0.23 -3.72
C VAL A 268 -7.66 -1.34 -2.67
N ASP A 269 -8.49 -2.36 -2.87
CA ASP A 269 -8.43 -3.59 -2.09
C ASP A 269 -7.32 -4.50 -2.64
N ARG A 270 -6.15 -4.49 -2.02
CA ARG A 270 -4.99 -5.27 -2.45
C ARG A 270 -5.22 -6.78 -2.44
N VAL A 271 -6.06 -7.30 -1.54
CA VAL A 271 -6.39 -8.72 -1.49
C VAL A 271 -7.21 -9.08 -2.73
N ARG A 272 -8.28 -8.32 -2.99
CA ARG A 272 -9.11 -8.48 -4.18
C ARG A 272 -8.30 -8.38 -5.47
N VAL A 273 -7.45 -7.37 -5.59
CA VAL A 273 -6.60 -7.18 -6.78
C VAL A 273 -5.68 -8.38 -7.01
N ARG A 274 -5.03 -8.88 -5.96
CA ARG A 274 -4.15 -10.07 -6.04
C ARG A 274 -4.92 -11.35 -6.40
N ASP A 275 -6.06 -11.57 -5.76
CA ASP A 275 -6.89 -12.75 -5.99
C ASP A 275 -7.46 -12.75 -7.41
N PHE A 276 -7.90 -11.57 -7.88
CA PHE A 276 -8.35 -11.46 -9.25
C PHE A 276 -7.21 -11.56 -10.25
N PHE A 277 -6.04 -10.97 -10.00
CA PHE A 277 -4.86 -11.14 -10.84
C PHE A 277 -4.48 -12.61 -10.98
N LYS A 278 -4.50 -13.36 -9.87
CA LYS A 278 -4.29 -14.81 -9.91
C LYS A 278 -5.36 -15.51 -10.77
N THR A 279 -6.64 -15.21 -10.56
CA THR A 279 -7.74 -15.77 -11.37
C THR A 279 -7.60 -15.41 -12.85
N TYR A 280 -7.13 -14.22 -13.15
CA TYR A 280 -6.87 -13.77 -14.52
C TYR A 280 -5.71 -14.54 -15.14
N THR A 281 -4.60 -14.72 -14.42
CA THR A 281 -3.42 -15.43 -14.91
C THR A 281 -3.59 -16.93 -14.97
N ASP A 282 -4.45 -17.54 -14.13
CA ASP A 282 -4.78 -18.97 -14.17
C ASP A 282 -5.48 -19.41 -15.50
N LYS A 283 -5.93 -18.45 -16.31
CA LYS A 283 -6.44 -18.71 -17.68
C LYS A 283 -5.34 -19.02 -18.70
N TYR A 284 -4.10 -18.76 -18.34
CA TYR A 284 -2.92 -18.96 -19.19
C TYR A 284 -2.06 -20.11 -18.63
N ASP A 285 -1.23 -20.71 -19.50
CA ASP A 285 -0.38 -21.83 -19.06
C ASP A 285 0.74 -21.32 -18.13
N SER A 286 0.55 -21.50 -16.83
CA SER A 286 1.53 -21.11 -15.80
C SER A 286 2.85 -21.92 -15.87
N LYS A 287 2.92 -22.99 -16.67
CA LYS A 287 4.16 -23.73 -16.94
C LYS A 287 4.98 -23.11 -18.07
N ASP A 288 4.36 -22.23 -18.88
CA ASP A 288 5.10 -21.46 -19.87
C ASP A 288 6.06 -20.49 -19.13
N PRO A 289 7.38 -20.61 -19.34
CA PRO A 289 8.36 -19.73 -18.69
C PRO A 289 8.09 -18.25 -18.92
N LYS A 290 7.54 -17.87 -20.08
CA LYS A 290 7.18 -16.49 -20.42
C LYS A 290 6.04 -15.99 -19.54
N ILE A 291 5.01 -16.79 -19.35
CA ILE A 291 3.86 -16.44 -18.49
C ILE A 291 4.32 -16.30 -17.03
N LYS A 292 5.11 -17.25 -16.53
CA LYS A 292 5.67 -17.20 -15.18
C LYS A 292 6.54 -15.95 -14.98
N LEU A 293 7.44 -15.66 -15.92
CA LEU A 293 8.30 -14.47 -15.88
C LEU A 293 7.46 -13.19 -15.70
N LYS A 294 6.35 -13.06 -16.44
CA LYS A 294 5.49 -11.89 -16.38
C LYS A 294 4.64 -11.82 -15.11
N ILE A 295 4.21 -12.94 -14.55
CA ILE A 295 3.56 -12.96 -13.23
C ILE A 295 4.53 -12.42 -12.17
N ASP A 296 5.75 -12.98 -12.12
CA ASP A 296 6.76 -12.58 -11.13
C ASP A 296 7.19 -11.12 -11.31
N HIS A 297 7.36 -10.66 -12.56
CA HIS A 297 7.64 -9.27 -12.93
C HIS A 297 6.54 -8.32 -12.41
N THR A 298 5.28 -8.61 -12.65
CA THR A 298 4.15 -7.78 -12.22
C THR A 298 4.17 -7.53 -10.70
N TYR A 299 4.38 -8.57 -9.89
CA TYR A 299 4.47 -8.40 -8.43
C TYR A 299 5.69 -7.58 -8.00
N ARG A 300 6.84 -7.74 -8.67
CA ARG A 300 8.04 -6.95 -8.37
C ARG A 300 7.87 -5.49 -8.76
N VAL A 301 7.29 -5.21 -9.93
CA VAL A 301 7.01 -3.84 -10.36
C VAL A 301 6.00 -3.16 -9.43
N ALA A 302 4.97 -3.86 -8.96
CA ALA A 302 4.03 -3.32 -7.98
C ALA A 302 4.74 -2.93 -6.67
N ALA A 303 5.65 -3.79 -6.16
CA ALA A 303 6.44 -3.48 -4.98
C ALA A 303 7.42 -2.31 -5.20
N LEU A 304 8.01 -2.21 -6.40
CA LEU A 304 8.88 -1.09 -6.77
C LEU A 304 8.11 0.23 -6.89
N CYS A 305 6.92 0.22 -7.47
CA CYS A 305 6.04 1.38 -7.53
C CYS A 305 5.71 1.91 -6.12
N GLU A 306 5.30 1.03 -5.21
CA GLU A 306 5.03 1.39 -3.81
C GLU A 306 6.27 1.96 -3.12
N ARG A 307 7.43 1.33 -3.33
CA ARG A 307 8.69 1.77 -2.73
C ARG A 307 9.12 3.14 -3.26
N LEU A 308 9.05 3.36 -4.57
CA LEU A 308 9.36 4.64 -5.20
C LEU A 308 8.42 5.74 -4.70
N ALA A 309 7.12 5.46 -4.65
CA ALA A 309 6.13 6.38 -4.11
C ALA A 309 6.45 6.74 -2.65
N THR A 310 6.88 5.76 -1.83
CA THR A 310 7.29 6.00 -0.44
C THR A 310 8.53 6.88 -0.35
N LEU A 311 9.57 6.62 -1.17
CA LEU A 311 10.79 7.42 -1.19
C LEU A 311 10.56 8.84 -1.74
N SER A 312 9.55 9.02 -2.58
CA SER A 312 9.15 10.32 -3.12
C SER A 312 8.24 11.12 -2.18
N GLY A 313 7.91 10.58 -0.99
CA GLY A 313 7.12 11.28 0.02
C GLY A 313 5.63 11.46 -0.33
N VAL A 314 5.10 10.72 -1.32
CA VAL A 314 3.69 10.83 -1.68
C VAL A 314 2.77 10.25 -0.60
N CYS A 315 1.53 10.73 -0.55
CA CYS A 315 0.56 10.31 0.46
C CYS A 315 0.21 8.81 0.40
N ALA A 316 -0.37 8.29 1.47
CA ALA A 316 -0.75 6.87 1.56
C ALA A 316 -1.69 6.45 0.41
N TYR A 317 -2.64 7.31 0.05
CA TYR A 317 -3.55 7.07 -1.07
C TYR A 317 -2.82 6.91 -2.40
N ASP A 318 -1.91 7.82 -2.73
CA ASP A 318 -1.14 7.77 -3.98
C ASP A 318 -0.19 6.57 -4.02
N ARG A 319 0.28 6.08 -2.86
CA ARG A 319 1.02 4.81 -2.78
C ARG A 319 0.17 3.61 -3.16
N GLU A 320 -1.12 3.59 -2.76
CA GLU A 320 -2.05 2.53 -3.18
C GLU A 320 -2.29 2.56 -4.69
N ILE A 321 -2.47 3.75 -5.28
CA ILE A 321 -2.60 3.92 -6.73
C ILE A 321 -1.31 3.48 -7.44
N ALA A 322 -0.14 3.86 -6.92
CA ALA A 322 1.16 3.44 -7.46
C ALA A 322 1.31 1.91 -7.46
N TRP A 323 0.96 1.26 -6.35
CA TRP A 323 0.97 -0.20 -6.26
C TRP A 323 0.00 -0.84 -7.26
N LEU A 324 -1.22 -0.29 -7.39
CA LEU A 324 -2.22 -0.76 -8.35
C LEU A 324 -1.71 -0.65 -9.79
N LEU A 325 -1.06 0.46 -10.15
CA LEU A 325 -0.45 0.65 -11.46
C LEU A 325 0.54 -0.47 -11.79
N GLY A 326 1.43 -0.79 -10.85
CA GLY A 326 2.36 -1.90 -11.02
C GLY A 326 1.67 -3.26 -11.20
N MET A 327 0.54 -3.51 -10.53
CA MET A 327 -0.25 -4.73 -10.69
C MET A 327 -0.95 -4.82 -12.04
N LEU A 328 -1.28 -3.69 -12.67
CA LEU A 328 -2.14 -3.66 -13.87
C LEU A 328 -1.38 -3.42 -15.17
N HIS A 329 -0.18 -2.82 -15.14
CA HIS A 329 0.51 -2.29 -16.33
C HIS A 329 0.68 -3.31 -17.46
N ASP A 330 0.96 -4.55 -17.11
CA ASP A 330 1.33 -5.62 -18.02
C ASP A 330 0.23 -6.69 -18.23
N VAL A 331 -1.03 -6.44 -17.80
CA VAL A 331 -2.13 -7.40 -18.02
C VAL A 331 -2.32 -7.73 -19.52
N GLY A 332 -2.00 -6.82 -20.40
CA GLY A 332 -2.02 -7.03 -21.86
C GLY A 332 -1.01 -8.05 -22.36
N ARG A 333 0.11 -8.26 -21.67
CA ARG A 333 1.16 -9.22 -22.07
C ARG A 333 0.67 -10.66 -22.11
N PHE A 334 -0.19 -11.04 -21.18
CA PHE A 334 -0.77 -12.40 -21.13
C PHE A 334 -1.60 -12.68 -22.37
N GLU A 335 -2.43 -11.72 -22.75
CA GLU A 335 -3.26 -11.82 -23.94
C GLU A 335 -2.44 -11.69 -25.25
N GLN A 336 -1.38 -10.86 -25.24
CA GLN A 336 -0.44 -10.75 -26.36
C GLN A 336 0.23 -12.08 -26.66
N VAL A 337 0.79 -12.75 -25.63
CA VAL A 337 1.40 -14.08 -25.79
C VAL A 337 0.38 -15.12 -26.24
N ARG A 338 -0.83 -15.11 -25.68
CA ARG A 338 -1.89 -16.04 -26.07
C ARG A 338 -2.28 -15.90 -27.54
N ARG A 339 -2.37 -14.67 -28.07
CA ARG A 339 -2.79 -14.38 -29.46
C ARG A 339 -1.67 -14.55 -30.45
N PHE A 340 -0.44 -14.14 -30.10
CA PHE A 340 0.65 -13.97 -31.05
C PHE A 340 1.90 -14.82 -30.72
N GLY A 341 1.97 -15.45 -29.53
CA GLY A 341 3.11 -16.29 -29.14
C GLY A 341 4.39 -15.52 -28.81
N THR A 342 4.37 -14.17 -28.82
CA THR A 342 5.54 -13.30 -28.64
C THR A 342 5.26 -12.15 -27.70
N PHE A 343 6.30 -11.59 -27.06
CA PHE A 343 6.28 -10.33 -26.34
C PHE A 343 6.76 -9.14 -27.21
N ALA A 344 7.14 -9.37 -28.47
CA ALA A 344 7.61 -8.32 -29.33
C ALA A 344 6.41 -7.50 -29.88
N ASP A 345 6.31 -6.25 -29.45
CA ASP A 345 5.23 -5.36 -29.86
C ASP A 345 5.22 -5.12 -31.38
N GLU A 346 6.42 -5.11 -32.01
CA GLU A 346 6.61 -4.96 -33.46
C GLU A 346 6.08 -6.17 -34.26
N GLU A 347 6.07 -7.35 -33.67
CA GLU A 347 5.59 -8.60 -34.27
C GLU A 347 4.11 -8.88 -33.96
N SER A 348 3.46 -8.03 -33.14
CA SER A 348 2.13 -8.27 -32.63
C SER A 348 1.32 -6.98 -32.45
N VAL A 349 1.14 -6.55 -31.20
CA VAL A 349 0.40 -5.34 -30.81
C VAL A 349 1.14 -4.63 -29.69
N ASP A 350 0.95 -3.33 -29.55
CA ASP A 350 1.43 -2.58 -28.41
C ASP A 350 0.73 -3.09 -27.14
N HIS A 351 1.51 -3.67 -26.23
CA HIS A 351 0.99 -4.31 -25.03
C HIS A 351 0.39 -3.31 -24.02
N ALA A 352 0.89 -2.08 -23.98
CA ALA A 352 0.37 -1.03 -23.10
C ALA A 352 -1.02 -0.57 -23.57
N GLU A 353 -1.20 -0.38 -24.88
CA GLU A 353 -2.50 -0.10 -25.46
C GLU A 353 -3.46 -1.28 -25.27
N LEU A 354 -2.99 -2.50 -25.48
CA LEU A 354 -3.80 -3.71 -25.25
C LEU A 354 -4.21 -3.83 -23.77
N ALA A 355 -3.29 -3.57 -22.82
CA ALA A 355 -3.60 -3.58 -21.40
C ALA A 355 -4.68 -2.56 -21.03
N ALA A 356 -4.52 -1.33 -21.51
CA ALA A 356 -5.49 -0.27 -21.28
C ALA A 356 -6.85 -0.57 -21.93
N ASP A 357 -6.88 -1.10 -23.15
CA ASP A 357 -8.14 -1.50 -23.79
C ASP A 357 -8.85 -2.61 -23.02
N LEU A 358 -8.16 -3.64 -22.58
CA LEU A 358 -8.73 -4.71 -21.75
C LEU A 358 -9.29 -4.16 -20.43
N LEU A 359 -8.53 -3.28 -19.77
CA LEU A 359 -8.92 -2.75 -18.47
C LEU A 359 -10.10 -1.77 -18.58
N PHE A 360 -10.02 -0.78 -19.45
CA PHE A 360 -10.94 0.37 -19.42
C PHE A 360 -12.03 0.30 -20.49
N LYS A 361 -11.72 -0.18 -21.68
CA LYS A 361 -12.69 -0.31 -22.77
C LYS A 361 -13.54 -1.57 -22.61
N ASP A 362 -12.91 -2.72 -22.28
CA ASP A 362 -13.60 -3.99 -22.06
C ASP A 362 -14.10 -4.14 -20.62
N GLY A 363 -13.71 -3.23 -19.72
CA GLY A 363 -14.22 -3.12 -18.36
C GLY A 363 -13.58 -4.05 -17.34
N LEU A 364 -12.46 -4.72 -17.67
CA LEU A 364 -11.73 -5.64 -16.77
C LEU A 364 -11.27 -4.95 -15.47
N ILE A 365 -11.07 -3.63 -15.46
CA ILE A 365 -10.70 -2.85 -14.28
C ILE A 365 -11.68 -3.09 -13.12
N TYR A 366 -12.98 -3.19 -13.40
CA TYR A 366 -14.02 -3.38 -12.39
C TYR A 366 -13.98 -4.77 -11.74
N ASP A 367 -13.42 -5.77 -12.40
CA ASP A 367 -13.17 -7.07 -11.79
C ASP A 367 -12.03 -6.99 -10.76
N PHE A 368 -11.00 -6.16 -11.03
CA PHE A 368 -9.91 -5.89 -10.10
C PHE A 368 -10.35 -5.07 -8.90
N ILE A 369 -10.97 -3.91 -9.12
CA ILE A 369 -11.26 -2.94 -8.05
C ILE A 369 -12.70 -3.01 -7.51
N GLY A 370 -13.57 -3.83 -8.07
CA GLY A 370 -15.00 -3.89 -7.77
C GLY A 370 -15.85 -2.98 -8.63
N ASP A 371 -17.15 -3.24 -8.63
CA ASP A 371 -18.13 -2.44 -9.39
C ASP A 371 -18.40 -1.11 -8.67
N CYS A 372 -17.54 -0.12 -8.95
CA CYS A 372 -17.66 1.22 -8.42
C CYS A 372 -19.02 1.88 -8.72
N ALA A 373 -19.71 1.44 -9.80
CA ALA A 373 -21.00 2.02 -10.18
C ALA A 373 -22.12 1.75 -9.16
N LYS A 374 -22.01 0.68 -8.38
CA LYS A 374 -22.99 0.31 -7.33
C LYS A 374 -22.68 0.94 -5.97
N CYS A 375 -21.40 1.35 -5.76
CA CYS A 375 -20.93 1.77 -4.45
C CYS A 375 -20.93 3.30 -4.26
N PHE A 376 -20.98 4.07 -5.35
CA PHE A 376 -20.79 5.52 -5.30
C PHE A 376 -22.05 6.32 -5.62
N SER A 377 -22.23 7.43 -4.90
CA SER A 377 -23.32 8.38 -5.18
C SER A 377 -23.13 9.05 -6.56
N ARG A 378 -24.19 9.65 -7.09
CA ARG A 378 -24.16 10.38 -8.36
C ARG A 378 -23.13 11.53 -8.37
N ALA A 379 -22.80 12.08 -7.20
CA ALA A 379 -21.82 13.16 -7.03
C ALA A 379 -20.36 12.67 -7.04
N GLU A 380 -20.14 11.40 -6.67
CA GLU A 380 -18.80 10.82 -6.52
C GLU A 380 -18.25 10.20 -7.82
N LYS A 381 -19.15 9.72 -8.71
CA LYS A 381 -18.77 9.10 -9.97
C LYS A 381 -17.77 9.91 -10.82
N PRO A 382 -17.93 11.24 -11.01
CA PRO A 382 -16.98 12.01 -11.84
C PRO A 382 -15.56 12.00 -11.30
N LYS A 383 -15.39 11.98 -9.97
CA LYS A 383 -14.07 12.06 -9.32
C LYS A 383 -13.31 10.73 -9.44
N ILE A 384 -14.01 9.60 -9.29
CA ILE A 384 -13.41 8.28 -9.48
C ILE A 384 -13.06 8.05 -10.95
N LEU A 385 -13.86 8.55 -11.87
CA LEU A 385 -13.53 8.51 -13.28
C LEU A 385 -12.22 9.27 -13.56
N ASN A 386 -11.99 10.43 -12.93
CA ASN A 386 -10.72 11.16 -13.04
C ASN A 386 -9.53 10.35 -12.51
N GLU A 387 -9.68 9.61 -11.39
CA GLU A 387 -8.62 8.72 -10.90
C GLU A 387 -8.34 7.57 -11.85
N LEU A 388 -9.38 6.96 -12.41
CA LEU A 388 -9.24 5.92 -13.42
C LEU A 388 -8.63 6.42 -14.73
N GLU A 389 -8.88 7.67 -15.13
CA GLU A 389 -8.24 8.32 -16.27
C GLU A 389 -6.72 8.46 -16.06
N ILE A 390 -6.27 8.80 -14.84
CA ILE A 390 -4.83 8.85 -14.50
C ILE A 390 -4.21 7.45 -14.57
N VAL A 391 -4.89 6.44 -14.02
CA VAL A 391 -4.44 5.05 -14.07
C VAL A 391 -4.35 4.56 -15.52
N GLU A 392 -5.36 4.82 -16.34
CA GLU A 392 -5.36 4.49 -17.77
C GLU A 392 -4.22 5.16 -18.51
N LEU A 393 -4.04 6.47 -18.30
CA LEU A 393 -2.97 7.25 -18.91
C LEU A 393 -1.60 6.67 -18.57
N ALA A 394 -1.32 6.42 -17.29
CA ALA A 394 -0.03 5.89 -16.87
C ALA A 394 0.25 4.51 -17.49
N ILE A 395 -0.77 3.64 -17.58
CA ILE A 395 -0.65 2.33 -18.24
C ILE A 395 -0.38 2.50 -19.74
N ARG A 396 -1.09 3.38 -20.45
CA ARG A 396 -0.85 3.63 -21.88
C ARG A 396 0.53 4.20 -22.18
N GLN A 397 1.11 4.95 -21.23
CA GLN A 397 2.37 5.67 -21.41
C GLN A 397 3.61 4.93 -20.86
N HIS A 398 3.46 3.78 -20.19
CA HIS A 398 4.60 3.15 -19.51
C HIS A 398 5.70 2.65 -20.46
N ASN A 399 5.34 2.19 -21.66
CA ASN A 399 6.27 1.68 -22.67
C ASN A 399 6.69 2.73 -23.72
N LYS A 400 6.15 3.96 -23.66
CA LYS A 400 6.46 5.00 -24.66
C LYS A 400 7.82 5.63 -24.37
N PHE A 401 8.52 6.01 -25.44
CA PHE A 401 9.84 6.66 -25.33
C PHE A 401 9.71 8.05 -24.68
N ASN A 402 8.79 8.87 -25.16
CA ASN A 402 8.48 10.18 -24.61
C ASN A 402 7.06 10.20 -24.05
N LEU A 403 6.85 10.96 -23.00
CA LEU A 403 5.52 11.29 -22.51
C LEU A 403 4.91 12.42 -23.37
N PRO A 404 3.58 12.48 -23.51
CA PRO A 404 2.92 13.56 -24.22
C PRO A 404 3.09 14.89 -23.49
N ASP A 405 3.07 15.99 -24.26
CA ASP A 405 3.06 17.34 -23.70
C ASP A 405 1.72 17.66 -23.02
N GLY A 406 1.77 18.53 -22.01
CA GLY A 406 0.55 19.06 -21.36
C GLY A 406 0.00 18.21 -20.23
N LEU A 407 0.73 17.18 -19.76
CA LEU A 407 0.38 16.44 -18.56
C LEU A 407 0.45 17.37 -17.34
N ASN A 408 -0.52 17.24 -16.43
CA ASN A 408 -0.41 17.88 -15.12
C ASN A 408 0.62 17.17 -14.24
N GLU A 409 1.00 17.80 -13.13
CA GLU A 409 2.06 17.28 -12.24
C GLU A 409 1.76 15.86 -11.72
N ARG A 410 0.52 15.57 -11.37
CA ARG A 410 0.11 14.26 -10.85
C ARG A 410 0.10 13.18 -11.93
N GLU A 411 -0.39 13.48 -13.12
CA GLU A 411 -0.31 12.61 -14.29
C GLU A 411 1.14 12.28 -14.64
N LEU A 412 2.00 13.31 -14.70
CA LEU A 412 3.42 13.17 -14.96
C LEU A 412 4.11 12.31 -13.88
N ALA A 413 3.75 12.54 -12.61
CA ALA A 413 4.31 11.78 -11.49
C ALA A 413 3.98 10.29 -11.60
N PHE A 414 2.73 9.90 -11.83
CA PHE A 414 2.36 8.49 -11.95
C PHE A 414 2.92 7.82 -13.20
N CYS A 415 2.96 8.53 -14.33
CA CYS A 415 3.61 8.03 -15.54
C CYS A 415 5.10 7.74 -15.29
N ASN A 416 5.84 8.68 -14.71
CA ASN A 416 7.25 8.50 -14.43
C ASN A 416 7.51 7.42 -13.38
N LEU A 417 6.68 7.34 -12.34
CA LEU A 417 6.80 6.35 -11.27
C LEU A 417 6.68 4.92 -11.82
N LEU A 418 5.66 4.67 -12.65
CA LEU A 418 5.47 3.37 -13.27
C LEU A 418 6.62 3.03 -14.22
N ARG A 419 7.05 3.98 -15.05
CA ARG A 419 8.16 3.81 -16.01
C ARG A 419 9.48 3.51 -15.31
N ASP A 420 9.77 4.19 -14.20
CA ASP A 420 10.98 3.94 -13.43
C ASP A 420 10.94 2.57 -12.77
N ALA A 421 9.79 2.19 -12.16
CA ALA A 421 9.63 0.89 -11.54
C ALA A 421 9.80 -0.28 -12.53
N ASP A 422 9.22 -0.15 -13.73
CA ASP A 422 9.37 -1.14 -14.80
C ASP A 422 10.83 -1.24 -15.27
N LYS A 423 11.52 -0.11 -15.52
CA LYS A 423 12.95 -0.10 -15.87
C LYS A 423 13.82 -0.76 -14.79
N LEU A 424 13.53 -0.48 -13.51
CA LEU A 424 14.28 -1.08 -12.40
C LEU A 424 14.17 -2.62 -12.36
N ASP A 425 13.00 -3.17 -12.71
CA ASP A 425 12.84 -4.63 -12.81
C ASP A 425 13.48 -5.20 -14.09
N ILE A 426 13.55 -4.43 -15.18
CA ILE A 426 14.24 -4.86 -16.40
C ILE A 426 15.73 -5.17 -16.13
N PHE A 427 16.43 -4.38 -15.30
CA PHE A 427 17.82 -4.70 -14.92
C PHE A 427 17.94 -6.09 -14.29
N LYS A 428 17.01 -6.45 -13.39
CA LYS A 428 16.95 -7.79 -12.81
C LYS A 428 16.67 -8.85 -13.87
N VAL A 429 15.66 -8.65 -14.69
CA VAL A 429 15.25 -9.62 -15.73
C VAL A 429 16.42 -9.89 -16.69
N VAL A 430 17.15 -8.86 -17.07
CA VAL A 430 18.34 -9.00 -17.96
C VAL A 430 19.44 -9.81 -17.31
N CYS A 431 19.71 -9.62 -16.02
CA CYS A 431 20.74 -10.37 -15.30
C CYS A 431 20.36 -11.84 -15.03
N ASP A 432 19.07 -12.09 -14.78
CA ASP A 432 18.58 -13.43 -14.38
C ASP A 432 18.21 -14.31 -15.59
N THR A 433 18.13 -13.75 -16.80
CA THR A 433 17.70 -14.48 -17.99
C THR A 433 18.92 -14.87 -18.85
N PRO A 434 19.03 -16.12 -19.32
CA PRO A 434 20.12 -16.53 -20.23
C PRO A 434 20.20 -15.65 -21.48
N ILE A 435 21.42 -15.40 -21.96
CA ILE A 435 21.68 -14.54 -23.12
C ILE A 435 20.94 -15.04 -24.38
N GLU A 436 20.88 -16.34 -24.54
CA GLU A 436 20.16 -16.99 -25.65
C GLU A 436 18.67 -16.68 -25.67
N ASP A 437 18.07 -16.58 -24.46
CA ASP A 437 16.64 -16.34 -24.34
C ASP A 437 16.31 -14.84 -24.49
N ILE A 438 17.17 -13.97 -23.94
CA ILE A 438 16.89 -12.51 -23.92
C ILE A 438 17.32 -11.83 -25.22
N TYR A 439 18.47 -12.22 -25.81
CA TYR A 439 19.03 -11.58 -27.02
C TYR A 439 18.94 -12.44 -28.27
N LYS A 440 18.44 -13.69 -28.17
CA LYS A 440 18.27 -14.64 -29.25
C LYS A 440 19.58 -14.85 -30.04
N THR A 441 20.71 -14.91 -29.33
CA THR A 441 22.06 -15.10 -29.86
C THR A 441 22.83 -16.08 -28.99
N SER A 442 23.88 -16.71 -29.52
CA SER A 442 24.74 -17.57 -28.72
C SER A 442 25.66 -16.76 -27.80
N GLN A 443 26.08 -17.36 -26.68
CA GLN A 443 27.07 -16.75 -25.78
C GLN A 443 28.35 -16.32 -26.52
N GLU A 444 28.85 -17.16 -27.41
CA GLU A 444 30.08 -16.90 -28.19
C GLU A 444 29.92 -15.69 -29.12
N GLU A 445 28.80 -15.60 -29.83
CA GLU A 445 28.49 -14.47 -30.70
C GLU A 445 28.35 -13.18 -29.92
N TYR A 446 27.67 -13.24 -28.80
CA TYR A 446 27.47 -12.11 -27.89
C TYR A 446 28.79 -11.56 -27.36
N GLU A 447 29.70 -12.42 -26.89
CA GLU A 447 31.00 -12.03 -26.35
C GLU A 447 31.94 -11.45 -27.41
N LYS A 448 31.78 -11.84 -28.69
CA LYS A 448 32.58 -11.36 -29.82
C LYS A 448 31.99 -10.17 -30.55
N SER A 449 30.74 -9.79 -30.22
CA SER A 449 30.03 -8.69 -30.89
C SER A 449 30.74 -7.35 -30.73
N THR A 450 30.62 -6.50 -31.75
CA THR A 450 31.08 -5.10 -31.75
C THR A 450 29.92 -4.17 -31.49
N ILE A 451 30.11 -3.16 -30.63
CA ILE A 451 29.09 -2.13 -30.37
C ILE A 451 28.99 -1.20 -31.59
N SER A 452 27.76 -0.94 -32.04
CA SER A 452 27.51 -0.04 -33.15
C SER A 452 27.89 1.42 -32.77
N PRO A 453 28.59 2.16 -33.67
CA PRO A 453 28.99 3.54 -33.39
C PRO A 453 27.86 4.45 -33.00
N GLU A 454 26.67 4.31 -33.65
CA GLU A 454 25.48 5.10 -33.40
C GLU A 454 24.92 4.86 -31.97
N VAL A 455 25.07 3.63 -31.46
CA VAL A 455 24.69 3.28 -30.08
C VAL A 455 25.59 3.97 -29.07
N LEU A 456 26.93 3.98 -29.32
CA LEU A 456 27.87 4.70 -28.45
C LEU A 456 27.66 6.21 -28.49
N GLU A 457 27.43 6.78 -29.68
CA GLU A 457 27.15 8.21 -29.82
C GLU A 457 25.91 8.64 -29.03
N ASP A 458 24.82 7.86 -29.11
CA ASP A 458 23.56 8.16 -28.40
C ASP A 458 23.72 7.93 -26.89
N PHE A 459 24.44 6.88 -26.49
CA PHE A 459 24.72 6.57 -25.09
C PHE A 459 25.48 7.72 -24.37
N PHE A 460 26.58 8.22 -24.97
CA PHE A 460 27.38 9.28 -24.35
C PHE A 460 26.74 10.68 -24.42
N LYS A 461 25.58 10.79 -25.05
CA LYS A 461 24.68 11.96 -24.89
C LYS A 461 23.75 11.82 -23.68
N HIS A 462 23.90 10.76 -22.90
CA HIS A 462 23.04 10.38 -21.78
C HIS A 462 21.57 10.14 -22.20
N ASN A 463 21.38 9.62 -23.41
CA ASN A 463 20.08 9.21 -23.89
C ASN A 463 19.82 7.73 -23.58
N THR A 464 18.55 7.38 -23.36
CA THR A 464 18.13 5.98 -23.49
C THR A 464 18.24 5.56 -24.95
N VAL A 465 19.12 4.59 -25.24
CA VAL A 465 19.43 4.18 -26.62
C VAL A 465 18.19 3.62 -27.33
N LEU A 466 17.85 4.20 -28.47
CA LEU A 466 16.71 3.79 -29.28
C LEU A 466 16.89 2.36 -29.80
N ARG A 467 15.79 1.59 -29.79
CA ARG A 467 15.80 0.20 -30.28
C ARG A 467 16.24 0.11 -31.76
N SER A 468 15.83 1.08 -32.58
CA SER A 468 16.20 1.15 -34.00
C SER A 468 17.70 1.30 -34.28
N LEU A 469 18.48 1.75 -33.31
CA LEU A 469 19.94 1.86 -33.41
C LEU A 469 20.69 0.54 -33.14
N LYS A 470 20.02 -0.42 -32.48
CA LYS A 470 20.60 -1.68 -32.03
C LYS A 470 20.66 -2.66 -33.19
N LYS A 471 21.88 -2.94 -33.69
CA LYS A 471 22.15 -3.81 -34.85
C LYS A 471 22.83 -5.12 -34.46
N THR A 472 23.48 -5.12 -33.30
CA THR A 472 24.29 -6.28 -32.82
C THR A 472 23.76 -6.76 -31.46
N ALA A 473 24.14 -7.96 -31.05
CA ALA A 473 23.72 -8.53 -29.79
C ALA A 473 24.18 -7.68 -28.57
N ILE A 474 25.41 -7.15 -28.61
CA ILE A 474 25.98 -6.33 -27.52
C ILE A 474 25.34 -4.94 -27.46
N ASP A 475 24.76 -4.42 -28.55
CA ASP A 475 24.03 -3.16 -28.56
C ASP A 475 22.84 -3.21 -27.61
N HIS A 476 22.24 -4.37 -27.42
CA HIS A 476 21.14 -4.58 -26.50
C HIS A 476 21.58 -4.43 -25.03
N LEU A 477 22.80 -4.91 -24.68
CA LEU A 477 23.36 -4.68 -23.34
C LEU A 477 23.54 -3.18 -23.07
N VAL A 478 24.18 -2.47 -24.01
CA VAL A 478 24.41 -1.02 -23.90
C VAL A 478 23.06 -0.29 -23.81
N GLY A 479 22.08 -0.73 -24.58
CA GLY A 479 20.73 -0.18 -24.53
C GLY A 479 20.02 -0.44 -23.20
N HIS A 480 20.24 -1.57 -22.54
CA HIS A 480 19.69 -1.80 -21.19
C HIS A 480 20.42 -0.97 -20.14
N ILE A 481 21.76 -0.85 -20.21
CA ILE A 481 22.54 0.03 -19.34
C ILE A 481 22.04 1.50 -19.48
N SER A 482 21.76 1.95 -20.70
CA SER A 482 21.30 3.32 -20.96
C SER A 482 19.94 3.68 -20.32
N LEU A 483 19.16 2.69 -19.86
CA LEU A 483 17.91 2.94 -19.12
C LEU A 483 18.12 3.78 -17.86
N VAL A 484 19.33 3.80 -17.30
CA VAL A 484 19.69 4.62 -16.13
C VAL A 484 19.50 6.11 -16.38
N PHE A 485 19.76 6.58 -17.59
CA PHE A 485 19.60 7.99 -17.98
C PHE A 485 18.14 8.43 -18.07
N GLY A 486 17.23 7.48 -18.24
CA GLY A 486 15.79 7.74 -18.28
C GLY A 486 15.08 7.57 -16.96
N LEU A 487 15.78 7.48 -15.82
CA LEU A 487 15.19 7.42 -14.49
C LEU A 487 14.85 8.83 -13.99
N ALA A 488 13.59 9.06 -13.65
CA ALA A 488 13.08 10.38 -13.28
C ALA A 488 13.29 10.73 -11.80
N TYR A 489 13.31 9.70 -10.91
CA TYR A 489 13.36 9.92 -9.46
C TYR A 489 14.72 9.63 -8.85
N ALA A 490 15.14 10.45 -7.88
CA ALA A 490 16.33 10.17 -7.06
C ALA A 490 16.21 8.82 -6.32
N GLY A 491 15.00 8.48 -5.85
CA GLY A 491 14.70 7.18 -5.24
C GLY A 491 14.97 5.98 -6.17
N SER A 492 14.78 6.15 -7.48
CA SER A 492 15.09 5.12 -8.48
C SER A 492 16.58 4.83 -8.54
N ARG A 493 17.44 5.88 -8.50
CA ARG A 493 18.91 5.71 -8.46
C ARG A 493 19.36 5.02 -7.16
N GLN A 494 18.71 5.32 -6.03
CA GLN A 494 18.97 4.63 -4.77
C GLN A 494 18.63 3.14 -4.86
N ILE A 495 17.43 2.79 -5.34
CA ILE A 495 17.00 1.40 -5.50
C ILE A 495 17.92 0.65 -6.46
N LEU A 496 18.28 1.26 -7.58
CA LEU A 496 19.19 0.68 -8.57
C LEU A 496 20.54 0.30 -7.96
N LYS A 497 21.12 1.19 -7.12
CA LYS A 497 22.38 0.92 -6.39
C LYS A 497 22.21 -0.25 -5.40
N GLU A 498 21.12 -0.29 -4.66
CA GLU A 498 20.84 -1.34 -3.68
C GLU A 498 20.59 -2.70 -4.33
N GLN A 499 19.95 -2.74 -5.51
CA GLN A 499 19.73 -3.98 -6.27
C GLN A 499 21.02 -4.59 -6.84
N GLY A 500 21.98 -3.77 -7.23
CA GLY A 500 23.28 -4.20 -7.74
C GLY A 500 23.28 -4.77 -9.17
N TYR A 501 22.15 -4.93 -9.84
CA TYR A 501 22.06 -5.53 -11.18
C TYR A 501 22.77 -4.71 -12.25
N LEU A 502 22.66 -3.38 -12.20
CA LEU A 502 23.43 -2.52 -13.11
C LEU A 502 24.94 -2.74 -12.95
N GLY A 503 25.43 -2.89 -11.72
CA GLY A 503 26.82 -3.23 -11.45
C GLY A 503 27.25 -4.55 -12.13
N GLN A 504 26.42 -5.59 -12.05
CA GLN A 504 26.68 -6.86 -12.74
C GLN A 504 26.77 -6.69 -14.27
N MET A 505 25.87 -5.88 -14.85
CA MET A 505 25.92 -5.59 -16.29
C MET A 505 27.19 -4.83 -16.70
N LEU A 506 27.66 -3.91 -15.87
CA LEU A 506 28.88 -3.13 -16.08
C LEU A 506 30.18 -3.93 -15.90
N GLU A 507 30.11 -5.10 -15.24
CA GLU A 507 31.25 -6.04 -15.11
C GLU A 507 31.35 -7.04 -16.27
N PHE A 508 30.47 -6.96 -17.27
CA PHE A 508 30.53 -7.85 -18.42
C PHE A 508 31.85 -7.64 -19.22
N GLU A 509 32.58 -8.72 -19.45
CA GLU A 509 33.84 -8.73 -20.19
C GLU A 509 33.64 -9.30 -21.60
N SER A 510 33.82 -8.46 -22.62
CA SER A 510 33.81 -8.90 -24.03
C SER A 510 35.12 -9.52 -24.44
N GLN A 511 35.07 -10.54 -25.32
CA GLN A 511 36.25 -11.10 -26.00
C GLN A 511 36.77 -10.17 -27.11
N ASN A 512 35.90 -9.29 -27.64
CA ASN A 512 36.27 -8.30 -28.64
C ASN A 512 37.04 -7.13 -27.97
N PRO A 513 38.31 -6.84 -28.40
CA PRO A 513 39.12 -5.80 -27.76
C PRO A 513 38.53 -4.38 -27.84
N GLU A 514 37.88 -4.03 -28.96
CA GLU A 514 37.27 -2.72 -29.20
C GLU A 514 36.05 -2.55 -28.32
N THR A 515 35.19 -3.56 -28.24
CA THR A 515 34.04 -3.60 -27.38
C THR A 515 34.42 -3.52 -25.90
N ARG A 516 35.48 -4.25 -25.49
CA ARG A 516 35.98 -4.19 -24.11
C ARG A 516 36.44 -2.80 -23.71
N GLU A 517 37.12 -2.08 -24.60
CA GLU A 517 37.53 -0.70 -24.32
C GLU A 517 36.35 0.27 -24.23
N SER A 518 35.35 0.08 -25.10
CA SER A 518 34.13 0.86 -25.08
C SER A 518 33.31 0.62 -23.80
N LEU A 519 33.18 -0.64 -23.34
CA LEU A 519 32.50 -0.98 -22.09
C LEU A 519 33.18 -0.39 -20.85
N LYS A 520 34.53 -0.29 -20.84
CA LYS A 520 35.22 0.43 -19.74
C LYS A 520 34.86 1.91 -19.69
N LYS A 521 34.71 2.57 -20.84
CA LYS A 521 34.31 3.96 -20.93
C LYS A 521 32.85 4.12 -20.49
N ILE A 522 31.96 3.23 -20.92
CA ILE A 522 30.55 3.16 -20.50
C ILE A 522 30.47 3.02 -18.99
N LYS A 523 31.23 2.07 -18.39
CA LYS A 523 31.24 1.88 -16.93
C LYS A 523 31.66 3.15 -16.21
N HIS A 524 32.76 3.77 -16.61
CA HIS A 524 33.25 5.01 -16.00
C HIS A 524 32.22 6.16 -16.09
N ASP A 525 31.59 6.33 -17.26
CA ASP A 525 30.59 7.34 -17.51
C ASP A 525 29.32 7.15 -16.64
N VAL A 526 28.81 5.92 -16.56
CA VAL A 526 27.66 5.57 -15.71
C VAL A 526 27.97 5.78 -14.22
N GLU A 527 29.16 5.37 -13.77
CA GLU A 527 29.58 5.58 -12.37
C GLU A 527 29.66 7.08 -12.04
N ALA A 528 30.18 7.91 -12.94
CA ALA A 528 30.22 9.36 -12.79
C ALA A 528 28.80 9.96 -12.73
N TYR A 529 27.93 9.58 -13.67
CA TYR A 529 26.54 10.02 -13.73
C TYR A 529 25.72 9.68 -12.45
N LEU A 530 25.99 8.53 -11.85
CA LEU A 530 25.32 8.11 -10.61
C LEU A 530 25.86 8.79 -9.36
N MET A 531 27.00 9.51 -9.44
CA MET A 531 27.55 10.31 -8.33
C MET A 531 27.03 11.74 -8.32
N GLU A 532 26.49 12.22 -9.46
CA GLU A 532 25.76 13.50 -9.55
C GLU A 532 24.34 13.41 -8.98
#